data_33e8ee3d8c20904b0a7899e619d358d9
#
_entry.id   33e8ee3d8c20904b0a7899e619d358d9
#
_cell.length_a   1.000
_cell.length_b   1.000
_cell.length_c   1.000
_cell.angle_alpha   90.00
_cell.angle_beta   90.00
_cell.angle_gamma   90.00
#
_symmetry.space_group_name_H-M   'P 1'
#
loop_
_entity.id
_entity.type
_entity.pdbx_description
1 polymer ?
#
loop_
_entity_poly.entity_id
_entity_poly.type
_entity_poly.pdbx_seq_one_letter_code
_entity_poly.pdbx_strand_id
1 'polypeptide(L)'
;MRLTQKSKYAVRALTELALNEDESHLGVAEIARRQRIPDRFLEQIFGELRRANILESRRGAHGGYRFAMPTEEITVLDVVEIFDGEVRPARCSAGGVCYIADAPLCSTSQVWEEARVALEGVFGRYSIAQLAAAEREERAAPAAVPVGG
;
A
#
# COMPACT_ATOMS: atom_id res chain seq x y z
N MET A 1 -8.47 2.23 -13.91
CA MET A 1 -7.47 2.43 -12.84
C MET A 1 -6.32 1.43 -13.01
N ARG A 2 -5.09 1.85 -12.79
CA ARG A 2 -3.90 0.99 -12.85
C ARG A 2 -3.02 1.32 -11.66
N LEU A 3 -2.86 0.39 -10.74
CA LEU A 3 -1.94 0.55 -9.60
C LEU A 3 -0.50 0.71 -10.10
N THR A 4 0.17 1.76 -9.67
CA THR A 4 1.58 2.01 -10.03
C THR A 4 2.52 1.05 -9.31
N GLN A 5 3.78 0.99 -9.76
CA GLN A 5 4.80 0.23 -9.03
C GLN A 5 5.11 0.88 -7.68
N LYS A 6 4.94 2.20 -7.56
CA LYS A 6 5.15 2.90 -6.29
C LYS A 6 4.20 2.41 -5.20
N SER A 7 2.89 2.42 -5.46
CA SER A 7 1.89 1.96 -4.49
C SER A 7 2.10 0.49 -4.10
N LYS A 8 2.36 -0.39 -5.08
CA LYS A 8 2.65 -1.80 -4.81
C LYS A 8 3.92 -2.01 -3.97
N TYR A 9 4.99 -1.29 -4.28
CA TYR A 9 6.22 -1.38 -3.50
C TYR A 9 6.08 -0.75 -2.12
N ALA A 10 5.30 0.34 -2.01
CA ALA A 10 5.02 0.98 -0.73
C ALA A 10 4.30 0.02 0.24
N VAL A 11 3.23 -0.64 -0.20
CA VAL A 11 2.53 -1.64 0.62
C VAL A 11 3.47 -2.75 1.06
N ARG A 12 4.25 -3.34 0.13
CA ARG A 12 5.21 -4.40 0.46
C ARG A 12 6.28 -3.96 1.45
N ALA A 13 6.84 -2.78 1.26
CA ALA A 13 7.89 -2.24 2.12
C ALA A 13 7.37 -1.88 3.51
N LEU A 14 6.15 -1.33 3.62
CA LEU A 14 5.50 -1.08 4.90
C LEU A 14 5.17 -2.38 5.65
N THR A 15 4.71 -3.40 4.94
CA THR A 15 4.50 -4.73 5.52
C THR A 15 5.81 -5.32 6.07
N GLU A 16 6.91 -5.24 5.31
CA GLU A 16 8.22 -5.70 5.77
C GLU A 16 8.73 -4.89 6.98
N LEU A 17 8.51 -3.58 7.00
CA LEU A 17 8.85 -2.73 8.14
C LEU A 17 8.04 -3.14 9.38
N ALA A 18 6.74 -3.39 9.24
CA ALA A 18 5.86 -3.81 10.35
C ALA A 18 6.20 -5.22 10.87
N LEU A 19 6.66 -6.12 10.02
CA LEU A 19 7.15 -7.44 10.42
C LEU A 19 8.36 -7.38 11.35
N ASN A 20 9.16 -6.33 11.23
CA ASN A 20 10.43 -6.16 11.96
C ASN A 20 10.40 -4.95 12.91
N GLU A 21 9.23 -4.50 13.32
CA GLU A 21 9.08 -3.32 14.19
C GLU A 21 9.76 -3.52 15.55
N ASP A 22 9.80 -4.77 16.06
CA ASP A 22 10.49 -5.15 17.30
C ASP A 22 12.01 -5.23 17.13
N GLU A 23 12.50 -5.44 15.91
CA GLU A 23 13.92 -5.39 15.60
C GLU A 23 14.34 -3.93 15.48
N SER A 24 15.05 -3.42 16.44
CA SER A 24 15.30 -2.01 16.69
C SER A 24 15.77 -1.17 15.49
N HIS A 25 16.14 -1.74 14.34
CA HIS A 25 16.73 -0.95 13.23
C HIS A 25 16.74 -1.65 11.86
N LEU A 26 15.58 -1.84 11.24
CA LEU A 26 15.59 -2.23 9.83
C LEU A 26 15.80 -0.98 8.95
N GLY A 27 17.00 -0.85 8.39
CA GLY A 27 17.31 0.24 7.45
C GLY A 27 16.63 0.07 6.10
N VAL A 28 16.43 1.20 5.38
CA VAL A 28 15.79 1.19 4.05
C VAL A 28 16.49 0.24 3.08
N ALA A 29 17.84 0.20 3.07
CA ALA A 29 18.62 -0.68 2.22
C ALA A 29 18.32 -2.17 2.47
N GLU A 30 18.12 -2.56 3.73
CA GLU A 30 17.79 -3.95 4.05
C GLU A 30 16.37 -4.32 3.62
N ILE A 31 15.40 -3.42 3.79
CA ILE A 31 14.03 -3.60 3.27
C ILE A 31 14.07 -3.71 1.74
N ALA A 32 14.81 -2.82 1.07
CA ALA A 32 14.97 -2.82 -0.37
C ALA A 32 15.53 -4.16 -0.86
N ARG A 33 16.58 -4.67 -0.21
CA ARG A 33 17.19 -5.95 -0.51
C ARG A 33 16.20 -7.13 -0.33
N ARG A 34 15.50 -7.20 0.80
CA ARG A 34 14.53 -8.25 1.11
C ARG A 34 13.37 -8.25 0.13
N GLN A 35 12.86 -7.08 -0.20
CA GLN A 35 11.72 -6.91 -1.09
C GLN A 35 12.09 -6.81 -2.58
N ARG A 36 13.40 -6.86 -2.91
CA ARG A 36 13.94 -6.70 -4.27
C ARG A 36 13.45 -5.43 -4.95
N ILE A 37 13.50 -4.31 -4.21
CA ILE A 37 13.16 -2.98 -4.67
C ILE A 37 14.47 -2.20 -4.85
N PRO A 38 14.66 -1.43 -5.93
CA PRO A 38 15.86 -0.60 -6.07
C PRO A 38 15.95 0.42 -4.92
N ASP A 39 17.12 0.52 -4.27
CA ASP A 39 17.35 1.33 -3.06
C ASP A 39 16.88 2.78 -3.23
N ARG A 40 17.33 3.46 -4.28
CA ARG A 40 16.96 4.85 -4.58
C ARG A 40 15.45 5.03 -4.78
N PHE A 41 14.80 4.02 -5.33
CA PHE A 41 13.36 4.07 -5.55
C PHE A 41 12.60 3.92 -4.24
N LEU A 42 13.06 3.03 -3.35
CA LEU A 42 12.49 2.86 -2.02
C LEU A 42 12.71 4.10 -1.14
N GLU A 43 13.87 4.76 -1.22
CA GLU A 43 14.13 6.02 -0.53
C GLU A 43 13.14 7.12 -0.94
N GLN A 44 12.81 7.21 -2.25
CA GLN A 44 11.79 8.14 -2.73
C GLN A 44 10.40 7.81 -2.17
N ILE A 45 10.01 6.54 -2.19
CA ILE A 45 8.74 6.06 -1.64
C ILE A 45 8.65 6.41 -0.15
N PHE A 46 9.69 6.12 0.64
CA PHE A 46 9.71 6.43 2.07
C PHE A 46 9.72 7.94 2.35
N GLY A 47 10.34 8.72 1.49
CA GLY A 47 10.27 10.17 1.54
C GLY A 47 8.85 10.71 1.32
N GLU A 48 8.07 10.10 0.43
CA GLU A 48 6.66 10.44 0.18
C GLU A 48 5.77 10.01 1.35
N LEU A 49 5.95 8.79 1.86
CA LEU A 49 5.23 8.28 3.05
C LEU A 49 5.49 9.13 4.29
N ARG A 50 6.73 9.65 4.46
CA ARG A 50 7.06 10.59 5.54
C ARG A 50 6.33 11.93 5.36
N ARG A 51 6.26 12.47 4.15
CA ARG A 51 5.48 13.69 3.88
C ARG A 51 3.99 13.53 4.15
N ALA A 52 3.47 12.32 3.95
CA ALA A 52 2.10 11.94 4.27
C ALA A 52 1.87 11.57 5.76
N ASN A 53 2.89 11.72 6.62
CA ASN A 53 2.84 11.37 8.04
C ASN A 53 2.54 9.88 8.34
N ILE A 54 2.79 8.99 7.40
CA ILE A 54 2.73 7.53 7.62
C ILE A 54 4.02 7.06 8.31
N LEU A 55 5.16 7.64 7.92
CA LEU A 55 6.47 7.35 8.48
C LEU A 55 7.11 8.60 9.06
N GLU A 56 7.99 8.40 10.02
CA GLU A 56 8.91 9.42 10.51
C GLU A 56 10.36 8.93 10.43
N SER A 57 11.31 9.86 10.27
CA SER A 57 12.73 9.54 10.23
C SER A 57 13.36 9.58 11.62
N ARG A 58 14.16 8.59 11.95
CA ARG A 58 14.99 8.56 13.13
C ARG A 58 16.44 8.87 12.78
N ARG A 59 17.03 9.86 13.46
CA ARG A 59 18.45 10.22 13.30
C ARG A 59 19.34 9.37 14.20
N GLY A 60 20.60 9.17 13.80
CA GLY A 60 21.65 8.54 14.60
C GLY A 60 22.31 7.33 13.91
N ALA A 61 23.28 6.69 14.59
CA ALA A 61 24.01 5.53 14.07
C ALA A 61 23.11 4.32 13.74
N HIS A 62 21.92 4.31 14.32
CA HIS A 62 20.83 3.38 14.05
C HIS A 62 19.62 4.09 13.43
N GLY A 63 19.89 5.07 12.58
CA GLY A 63 18.87 5.83 11.87
C GLY A 63 18.08 4.97 10.90
N GLY A 64 16.86 5.38 10.59
CA GLY A 64 15.97 4.66 9.70
C GLY A 64 14.60 5.31 9.71
N TYR A 65 13.59 4.53 9.39
CA TYR A 65 12.21 4.96 9.43
C TYR A 65 11.44 4.12 10.47
N ARG A 66 10.45 4.73 11.06
CA ARG A 66 9.44 4.07 11.88
C ARG A 66 8.06 4.59 11.53
N PHE A 67 7.03 3.90 11.94
CA PHE A 67 5.68 4.38 11.77
C PHE A 67 5.42 5.61 12.65
N ALA A 68 4.74 6.60 12.07
CA ALA A 68 4.32 7.82 12.78
C ALA A 68 2.95 7.65 13.45
N MET A 69 2.25 6.54 13.13
CA MET A 69 0.93 6.20 13.64
C MET A 69 0.80 4.67 13.74
N PRO A 70 -0.20 4.14 14.48
CA PRO A 70 -0.40 2.70 14.60
C PRO A 70 -0.62 2.02 13.25
N THR A 71 0.03 0.87 13.02
CA THR A 71 -0.07 0.12 11.76
C THR A 71 -1.47 -0.44 11.48
N GLU A 72 -2.29 -0.57 12.52
CA GLU A 72 -3.71 -0.92 12.45
C GLU A 72 -4.55 0.16 11.77
N GLU A 73 -4.13 1.42 11.87
CA GLU A 73 -4.82 2.58 11.31
C GLU A 73 -4.38 2.91 9.87
N ILE A 74 -3.30 2.29 9.39
CA ILE A 74 -2.78 2.48 8.04
C ILE A 74 -3.37 1.41 7.13
N THR A 75 -4.27 1.78 6.24
CA THR A 75 -4.89 0.86 5.29
C THR A 75 -4.16 0.82 3.95
N VAL A 76 -4.40 -0.24 3.17
CA VAL A 76 -3.93 -0.30 1.78
C VAL A 76 -4.52 0.86 0.96
N LEU A 77 -5.75 1.30 1.28
CA LEU A 77 -6.39 2.43 0.62
C LEU A 77 -5.58 3.71 0.81
N ASP A 78 -5.18 4.03 2.05
CA ASP A 78 -4.38 5.23 2.35
C ASP A 78 -3.08 5.24 1.53
N VAL A 79 -2.40 4.09 1.46
CA VAL A 79 -1.16 3.96 0.69
C VAL A 79 -1.40 4.13 -0.80
N VAL A 80 -2.46 3.53 -1.34
CA VAL A 80 -2.83 3.67 -2.76
C VAL A 80 -3.14 5.12 -3.09
N GLU A 81 -3.90 5.82 -2.26
CA GLU A 81 -4.28 7.21 -2.49
C GLU A 81 -3.09 8.18 -2.43
N ILE A 82 -2.08 7.91 -1.61
CA ILE A 82 -0.85 8.70 -1.57
C ILE A 82 -0.11 8.68 -2.91
N PHE A 83 -0.04 7.53 -3.58
CA PHE A 83 0.78 7.36 -4.79
C PHE A 83 -0.01 7.42 -6.10
N ASP A 84 -1.26 7.00 -6.09
CA ASP A 84 -2.08 6.86 -7.29
C ASP A 84 -3.28 7.82 -7.29
N GLY A 85 -3.51 8.53 -6.17
CA GLY A 85 -4.68 9.37 -5.96
C GLY A 85 -5.95 8.56 -5.68
N GLU A 86 -7.08 9.23 -5.65
CA GLU A 86 -8.39 8.63 -5.39
C GLU A 86 -8.66 7.42 -6.30
N VAL A 87 -9.32 6.42 -5.73
CA VAL A 87 -9.74 5.23 -6.49
C VAL A 87 -10.80 5.61 -7.52
N ARG A 88 -10.37 5.73 -8.76
CA ARG A 88 -11.26 6.11 -9.88
C ARG A 88 -11.14 5.11 -11.03
N PRO A 89 -12.02 4.10 -11.10
CA PRO A 89 -12.07 3.16 -12.23
C PRO A 89 -12.35 3.85 -13.57
N ALA A 90 -13.15 4.92 -13.53
CA ALA A 90 -13.44 5.77 -14.67
C ALA A 90 -13.47 7.26 -14.26
N ARG A 91 -13.31 8.16 -15.22
CA ARG A 91 -13.35 9.61 -14.97
C ARG A 91 -14.67 10.11 -14.40
N CYS A 92 -15.77 9.44 -14.70
CA CYS A 92 -17.11 9.78 -14.25
C CYS A 92 -17.50 9.14 -12.90
N SER A 93 -16.63 8.28 -12.31
CA SER A 93 -16.84 7.79 -10.94
C SER A 93 -16.50 8.88 -9.90
N ALA A 94 -17.00 8.76 -8.69
CA ALA A 94 -16.82 9.72 -7.59
C ALA A 94 -17.26 11.16 -7.94
N GLY A 95 -18.40 11.33 -8.66
CA GLY A 95 -18.89 12.65 -9.04
C GLY A 95 -18.07 13.36 -10.11
N GLY A 96 -17.20 12.64 -10.83
CA GLY A 96 -16.40 13.19 -11.91
C GLY A 96 -17.24 13.61 -13.12
N VAL A 97 -16.66 14.51 -13.94
CA VAL A 97 -17.35 15.06 -15.11
C VAL A 97 -17.50 14.00 -16.20
N CYS A 98 -18.75 13.76 -16.63
CA CYS A 98 -19.03 12.99 -17.82
C CYS A 98 -18.60 13.80 -19.06
N TYR A 99 -17.80 13.22 -19.95
CA TYR A 99 -17.40 13.86 -21.20
C TYR A 99 -18.50 13.85 -22.28
N ILE A 100 -19.62 13.17 -22.01
CA ILE A 100 -20.85 13.24 -22.82
C ILE A 100 -21.74 14.29 -22.11
N ALA A 101 -21.55 15.55 -22.48
CA ALA A 101 -21.99 16.71 -21.73
C ALA A 101 -23.51 16.84 -21.49
N ASP A 102 -24.37 16.15 -22.23
CA ASP A 102 -25.82 16.31 -22.18
C ASP A 102 -26.58 15.00 -21.93
N ALA A 103 -25.90 13.93 -21.49
CA ALA A 103 -26.57 12.67 -21.18
C ALA A 103 -27.21 12.75 -19.78
N PRO A 104 -28.54 12.83 -19.68
CA PRO A 104 -29.23 12.97 -18.40
C PRO A 104 -29.06 11.77 -17.48
N LEU A 105 -28.73 10.61 -18.04
CA LEU A 105 -28.43 9.37 -17.30
C LEU A 105 -27.46 8.52 -18.14
N CYS A 106 -26.28 8.25 -17.56
CA CYS A 106 -25.35 7.30 -18.14
C CYS A 106 -25.50 5.97 -17.40
N SER A 107 -26.10 4.97 -18.04
CA SER A 107 -26.30 3.64 -17.42
C SER A 107 -25.00 2.97 -16.98
N THR A 108 -23.87 3.32 -17.61
CA THR A 108 -22.56 2.79 -17.23
C THR A 108 -21.95 3.47 -16.01
N SER A 109 -22.42 4.66 -15.62
CA SER A 109 -21.88 5.38 -14.45
C SER A 109 -22.12 4.62 -13.15
N GLN A 110 -23.23 3.91 -13.03
CA GLN A 110 -23.52 3.06 -11.88
C GLN A 110 -22.51 1.92 -11.75
N VAL A 111 -22.15 1.29 -12.86
CA VAL A 111 -21.15 0.19 -12.88
C VAL A 111 -19.78 0.69 -12.36
N TRP A 112 -19.38 1.88 -12.82
CA TRP A 112 -18.09 2.44 -12.39
C TRP A 112 -18.11 2.89 -10.93
N GLU A 113 -19.26 3.35 -10.44
CA GLU A 113 -19.43 3.72 -9.04
C GLU A 113 -19.42 2.49 -8.13
N GLU A 114 -20.12 1.42 -8.51
CA GLU A 114 -20.09 0.15 -7.78
C GLU A 114 -18.67 -0.44 -7.75
N ALA A 115 -17.94 -0.39 -8.87
CA ALA A 115 -16.55 -0.82 -8.94
C ALA A 115 -15.65 0.01 -8.01
N ARG A 116 -15.84 1.34 -7.97
CA ARG A 116 -15.10 2.22 -7.05
C ARG A 116 -15.35 1.81 -5.60
N VAL A 117 -16.61 1.71 -5.20
CA VAL A 117 -16.99 1.34 -3.83
C VAL A 117 -16.43 -0.03 -3.45
N ALA A 118 -16.48 -0.99 -4.37
CA ALA A 118 -15.93 -2.32 -4.15
C ALA A 118 -14.40 -2.29 -3.93
N LEU A 119 -13.66 -1.54 -4.75
CA LEU A 119 -12.21 -1.39 -4.63
C LEU A 119 -11.82 -0.67 -3.34
N GLU A 120 -12.48 0.45 -3.00
CA GLU A 120 -12.27 1.15 -1.74
C GLU A 120 -12.56 0.25 -0.54
N GLY A 121 -13.67 -0.50 -0.59
CA GLY A 121 -14.04 -1.45 0.44
C GLY A 121 -13.02 -2.58 0.62
N VAL A 122 -12.39 -3.05 -0.46
CA VAL A 122 -11.32 -4.05 -0.36
C VAL A 122 -10.04 -3.42 0.20
N PHE A 123 -9.58 -2.30 -0.36
CA PHE A 123 -8.33 -1.67 0.08
C PHE A 123 -8.42 -1.11 1.50
N GLY A 124 -9.57 -0.55 1.90
CA GLY A 124 -9.79 -0.02 3.25
C GLY A 124 -9.95 -1.09 4.33
N ARG A 125 -10.26 -2.34 3.94
CA ARG A 125 -10.42 -3.44 4.89
C ARG A 125 -9.09 -4.01 5.40
N TYR A 126 -8.01 -3.90 4.61
CA TYR A 126 -6.71 -4.44 4.96
C TYR A 126 -5.80 -3.35 5.52
N SER A 127 -5.44 -3.46 6.79
CA SER A 127 -4.41 -2.61 7.40
C SER A 127 -3.01 -3.21 7.19
N ILE A 128 -1.97 -2.39 7.34
CA ILE A 128 -0.58 -2.85 7.29
C ILE A 128 -0.31 -3.88 8.40
N ALA A 129 -0.89 -3.69 9.60
CA ALA A 129 -0.79 -4.67 10.69
C ALA A 129 -1.36 -6.04 10.30
N GLN A 130 -2.53 -6.07 9.65
CA GLN A 130 -3.15 -7.34 9.19
C GLN A 130 -2.32 -8.02 8.12
N LEU A 131 -1.74 -7.27 7.16
CA LEU A 131 -0.86 -7.83 6.15
C LEU A 131 0.42 -8.41 6.78
N ALA A 132 1.02 -7.70 7.74
CA ALA A 132 2.19 -8.19 8.46
C ALA A 132 1.87 -9.45 9.27
N ALA A 133 0.71 -9.52 9.94
CA ALA A 133 0.28 -10.70 10.66
C ALA A 133 0.11 -11.91 9.73
N ALA A 134 -0.59 -11.74 8.61
CA ALA A 134 -0.78 -12.80 7.63
C ALA A 134 0.55 -13.30 7.06
N GLU A 135 1.46 -12.40 6.72
CA GLU A 135 2.78 -12.78 6.19
C GLU A 135 3.66 -13.47 7.25
N ARG A 136 3.53 -13.09 8.53
CA ARG A 136 4.22 -13.78 9.63
C ARG A 136 3.74 -15.22 9.78
N GLU A 137 2.44 -15.46 9.66
CA GLU A 137 1.86 -16.80 9.69
C GLU A 137 2.34 -17.64 8.49
N GLU A 138 2.35 -17.09 7.29
CA GLU A 138 2.85 -17.76 6.09
C GLU A 138 4.34 -18.12 6.19
N ARG A 139 5.17 -17.22 6.72
CA ARG A 139 6.61 -17.48 6.93
C ARG A 139 6.86 -18.54 8.02
N ALA A 140 5.97 -18.67 8.99
CA ALA A 140 6.06 -19.66 10.06
C ALA A 140 5.52 -21.04 9.64
N ALA A 141 4.69 -21.11 8.60
CA ALA A 141 4.17 -22.36 8.09
C ALA A 141 5.29 -23.22 7.49
N PRO A 142 5.36 -24.52 7.82
CA PRO A 142 6.36 -25.40 7.22
C PRO A 142 6.16 -25.42 5.71
N ALA A 143 7.25 -25.27 4.96
CA ALA A 143 7.22 -25.33 3.51
C ALA A 143 6.48 -26.60 3.08
N ALA A 144 5.39 -26.47 2.32
CA ALA A 144 4.67 -27.61 1.77
C ALA A 144 5.68 -28.41 0.96
N VAL A 145 5.96 -29.63 1.39
CA VAL A 145 6.82 -30.57 0.66
C VAL A 145 6.15 -30.77 -0.70
N PRO A 146 6.79 -30.47 -1.83
CA PRO A 146 6.21 -30.76 -3.11
C PRO A 146 5.99 -32.26 -3.17
N VAL A 147 4.72 -32.67 -3.24
CA VAL A 147 4.37 -34.07 -3.47
C VAL A 147 4.83 -34.35 -4.89
N GLY A 148 6.02 -34.97 -5.00
CA GLY A 148 6.54 -35.47 -6.24
C GLY A 148 5.59 -36.52 -6.77
N GLY A 149 5.02 -36.26 -7.92
CA GLY A 149 4.34 -37.22 -8.75
C GLY A 149 5.21 -37.52 -9.96
#